data_d69b4477567cd71b9b3c1ba336315495
#
_entry.id   d69b4477567cd71b9b3c1ba336315495
#
_cell.length_a   1.000
_cell.length_b   1.000
_cell.length_c   1.000
_cell.angle_alpha   90.00
_cell.angle_beta   90.00
_cell.angle_gamma   90.00
#
_symmetry.space_group_name_H-M   'P 1'
#
loop_
_entity.id
_entity.type
_entity.pdbx_description
1 polymer ?
#
loop_
_entity_poly.entity_id
_entity_poly.type
_entity_poly.pdbx_seq_one_letter_code
_entity_poly.pdbx_strand_id
1 'polypeptide(L)'
;MTLPNAGRATAGTKNKANIYGVIGATGMGKSSYIKGELLRKYTRLLVWSPLEETDDYESFCGGVVTTKITDFVKEVKAGTKAIIFVASSRDAEKKEQFEWFCRAAWLTPGAHVLVEELSEVTLPSWAPPAWKKLSTAGRHKGLTVIGVAQRPANMDKNFLGNCTEIRCYGLNWEPDAKVMASVMRLPTVYVTDPKSKKPVAQKPHEQLLMLPPLQFFHRNPDKSVRYGVNKPL
;
A
#
# COMPACT_ATOMS: atom_id res chain seq x y z
N MET A 1 -27.85 42.24 1.39
CA MET A 1 -26.72 41.70 0.60
C MET A 1 -26.66 40.21 0.84
N THR A 2 -27.20 39.41 -0.06
CA THR A 2 -27.31 37.96 0.03
C THR A 2 -26.08 37.34 -0.70
N LEU A 3 -25.32 36.51 0.01
CA LEU A 3 -24.18 35.77 -0.56
C LEU A 3 -24.71 34.70 -1.53
N PRO A 4 -24.04 34.47 -2.67
CA PRO A 4 -24.45 33.46 -3.64
C PRO A 4 -24.21 32.05 -3.11
N ASN A 5 -25.22 31.19 -3.28
CA ASN A 5 -25.21 29.75 -2.99
C ASN A 5 -24.12 29.05 -3.82
N ALA A 6 -23.12 28.52 -3.17
CA ALA A 6 -22.14 27.64 -3.80
C ALA A 6 -22.84 26.34 -4.25
N GLY A 7 -22.88 26.13 -5.54
CA GLY A 7 -23.52 25.00 -6.19
C GLY A 7 -23.12 23.65 -5.56
N ARG A 8 -24.12 22.87 -5.20
CA ARG A 8 -24.03 21.50 -4.72
C ARG A 8 -23.45 20.63 -5.85
N ALA A 9 -22.19 20.28 -5.76
CA ALA A 9 -21.56 19.33 -6.69
C ALA A 9 -22.25 17.97 -6.55
N THR A 10 -22.64 17.41 -7.67
CA THR A 10 -23.29 16.10 -7.81
C THR A 10 -22.50 15.00 -7.11
N ALA A 11 -23.06 14.45 -6.05
CA ALA A 11 -22.48 13.41 -5.19
C ALA A 11 -22.70 12.02 -5.83
N GLY A 12 -21.92 11.65 -6.82
CA GLY A 12 -22.11 10.34 -7.47
C GLY A 12 -20.86 9.44 -7.58
N THR A 13 -19.67 10.03 -7.69
CA THR A 13 -18.44 9.26 -7.98
C THR A 13 -17.22 9.63 -7.15
N LYS A 14 -17.26 10.66 -6.33
CA LYS A 14 -16.09 11.23 -5.63
C LYS A 14 -15.74 10.60 -4.27
N ASN A 15 -16.52 9.65 -3.74
CA ASN A 15 -16.34 9.15 -2.37
C ASN A 15 -15.89 7.69 -2.27
N LYS A 16 -15.43 7.08 -3.36
CA LYS A 16 -14.88 5.72 -3.29
C LYS A 16 -13.48 5.81 -2.66
N ALA A 17 -13.28 5.16 -1.53
CA ALA A 17 -11.97 5.05 -0.92
C ALA A 17 -11.08 4.18 -1.83
N ASN A 18 -9.90 4.69 -2.18
CA ASN A 18 -8.89 3.96 -2.94
C ASN A 18 -7.68 3.74 -2.04
N ILE A 19 -7.80 2.77 -1.12
CA ILE A 19 -6.75 2.42 -0.17
C ILE A 19 -6.33 0.97 -0.47
N TYR A 20 -5.09 0.80 -0.88
CA TYR A 20 -4.53 -0.47 -1.32
C TYR A 20 -3.45 -0.95 -0.36
N GLY A 21 -3.57 -2.20 0.09
CA GLY A 21 -2.49 -2.91 0.78
C GLY A 21 -1.81 -3.88 -0.19
N VAL A 22 -0.49 -3.78 -0.34
CA VAL A 22 0.31 -4.70 -1.16
C VAL A 22 1.33 -5.39 -0.27
N ILE A 23 1.06 -6.64 0.07
CA ILE A 23 1.78 -7.38 1.11
C ILE A 23 2.47 -8.60 0.51
N GLY A 24 3.69 -8.91 0.95
CA GLY A 24 4.41 -10.10 0.51
C GLY A 24 5.92 -10.01 0.74
N ALA A 25 6.59 -11.13 0.77
CA ALA A 25 8.04 -11.19 0.90
C ALA A 25 8.75 -10.59 -0.33
N THR A 26 10.07 -10.37 -0.21
CA THR A 26 10.91 -9.90 -1.33
C THR A 26 10.84 -10.88 -2.51
N GLY A 27 10.81 -10.36 -3.73
CA GLY A 27 10.80 -11.19 -4.96
C GLY A 27 9.46 -11.84 -5.29
N MET A 28 8.40 -11.64 -4.48
CA MET A 28 7.12 -12.32 -4.68
C MET A 28 6.19 -11.66 -5.70
N GLY A 29 6.55 -10.50 -6.27
CA GLY A 29 5.78 -9.87 -7.37
C GLY A 29 5.02 -8.60 -6.98
N LYS A 30 5.29 -7.99 -5.81
CA LYS A 30 4.67 -6.73 -5.38
C LYS A 30 4.87 -5.61 -6.41
N SER A 31 6.13 -5.37 -6.82
CA SER A 31 6.48 -4.30 -7.77
C SER A 31 5.80 -4.48 -9.13
N SER A 32 5.63 -5.73 -9.61
CA SER A 32 4.90 -6.03 -10.85
C SER A 32 3.45 -5.55 -10.78
N TYR A 33 2.79 -5.73 -9.64
CA TYR A 33 1.43 -5.24 -9.44
C TYR A 33 1.37 -3.72 -9.33
N ILE A 34 2.26 -3.15 -8.53
CA ILE A 34 2.29 -1.71 -8.29
C ILE A 34 2.54 -0.98 -9.61
N LYS A 35 3.64 -1.27 -10.29
CA LYS A 35 4.04 -0.62 -11.54
C LYS A 35 3.12 -0.99 -12.71
N GLY A 36 2.73 -2.27 -12.82
CA GLY A 36 1.94 -2.78 -13.94
C GLY A 36 0.45 -2.46 -13.87
N GLU A 37 -0.13 -2.32 -12.68
CA GLU A 37 -1.58 -2.11 -12.52
C GLU A 37 -1.91 -0.82 -11.77
N LEU A 38 -1.40 -0.61 -10.54
CA LEU A 38 -1.82 0.51 -9.69
C LEU A 38 -1.31 1.87 -10.18
N LEU A 39 -0.11 1.91 -10.76
CA LEU A 39 0.51 3.15 -11.24
C LEU A 39 0.40 3.36 -12.76
N ARG A 40 -0.41 2.57 -13.46
CA ARG A 40 -0.60 2.78 -14.92
C ARG A 40 -1.16 4.15 -15.29
N LYS A 41 -1.98 4.72 -14.43
CA LYS A 41 -2.62 6.02 -14.64
C LYS A 41 -2.63 6.81 -13.34
N TYR A 42 -1.91 7.90 -13.32
CA TYR A 42 -1.93 8.86 -12.22
C TYR A 42 -1.84 10.30 -12.79
N THR A 43 -2.43 11.24 -12.09
CA THR A 43 -2.26 12.67 -12.38
C THR A 43 -1.04 13.23 -11.67
N ARG A 44 -0.86 12.84 -10.42
CA ARG A 44 0.31 13.12 -9.59
C ARG A 44 0.69 11.87 -8.79
N LEU A 45 1.99 11.65 -8.63
CA LEU A 45 2.53 10.51 -7.89
C LEU A 45 3.52 11.01 -6.84
N LEU A 46 3.29 10.64 -5.61
CA LEU A 46 4.19 10.88 -4.48
C LEU A 46 4.62 9.53 -3.93
N VAL A 47 5.91 9.24 -3.98
CA VAL A 47 6.49 7.97 -3.57
C VAL A 47 7.37 8.18 -2.35
N TRP A 48 7.13 7.42 -1.31
CA TRP A 48 8.04 7.19 -0.21
C TRP A 48 8.81 5.91 -0.50
N SER A 49 10.09 6.01 -0.84
CA SER A 49 10.93 4.90 -1.26
C SER A 49 12.25 4.90 -0.45
N PRO A 50 12.31 4.21 0.69
CA PRO A 50 13.53 4.13 1.48
C PRO A 50 14.65 3.34 0.78
N LEU A 51 14.31 2.49 -0.18
CA LEU A 51 15.22 1.63 -0.94
C LEU A 51 15.15 1.92 -2.44
N GLU A 52 15.21 3.20 -2.84
CA GLU A 52 15.03 3.63 -4.23
C GLU A 52 16.02 2.98 -5.20
N GLU A 53 17.25 2.71 -4.77
CA GLU A 53 18.26 1.99 -5.56
C GLU A 53 17.76 0.60 -6.03
N THR A 54 16.87 -0.01 -5.25
CA THR A 54 16.27 -1.32 -5.56
C THR A 54 14.87 -1.19 -6.17
N ASP A 55 14.09 -0.22 -5.67
CA ASP A 55 12.70 -0.02 -6.07
C ASP A 55 12.57 0.67 -7.43
N ASP A 56 13.53 1.50 -7.78
CA ASP A 56 13.69 2.12 -9.11
C ASP A 56 12.42 2.81 -9.63
N TYR A 57 11.81 3.66 -8.80
CA TYR A 57 10.67 4.47 -9.21
C TYR A 57 11.08 5.65 -10.09
N GLU A 58 12.33 6.14 -9.93
CA GLU A 58 12.88 7.18 -10.78
C GLU A 58 12.84 6.78 -12.26
N SER A 59 13.44 5.67 -12.63
CA SER A 59 13.43 5.16 -14.00
C SER A 59 12.02 4.81 -14.47
N PHE A 60 11.17 4.28 -13.56
CA PHE A 60 9.82 3.87 -13.91
C PHE A 60 8.92 5.05 -14.30
N CYS A 61 8.95 6.16 -13.56
CA CYS A 61 8.02 7.28 -13.76
C CYS A 61 8.65 8.58 -14.26
N GLY A 62 9.98 8.63 -14.43
CA GLY A 62 10.71 9.85 -14.78
C GLY A 62 10.55 10.94 -13.72
N GLY A 63 10.46 10.54 -12.45
CA GLY A 63 10.17 11.46 -11.35
C GLY A 63 11.40 12.16 -10.80
N VAL A 64 11.16 13.22 -10.02
CA VAL A 64 12.22 13.95 -9.31
C VAL A 64 12.53 13.27 -8.00
N VAL A 65 13.77 12.85 -7.80
CA VAL A 65 14.24 12.25 -6.55
C VAL A 65 14.66 13.35 -5.57
N THR A 66 14.19 13.25 -4.33
CA THR A 66 14.53 14.17 -3.24
C THR A 66 14.90 13.38 -1.97
N THR A 67 15.89 13.88 -1.22
CA THR A 67 16.32 13.30 0.06
C THR A 67 16.05 14.23 1.24
N LYS A 68 15.74 15.51 0.96
CA LYS A 68 15.40 16.53 1.96
C LYS A 68 13.91 16.85 1.87
N ILE A 69 13.26 16.90 3.03
CA ILE A 69 11.83 17.19 3.10
C ILE A 69 11.48 18.59 2.56
N THR A 70 12.40 19.56 2.69
CA THR A 70 12.24 20.90 2.14
C THR A 70 12.14 20.90 0.60
N ASP A 71 12.99 20.11 -0.04
CA ASP A 71 13.01 19.97 -1.51
C ASP A 71 11.76 19.22 -1.98
N PHE A 72 11.37 18.15 -1.28
CA PHE A 72 10.12 17.45 -1.53
C PHE A 72 8.91 18.41 -1.49
N VAL A 73 8.80 19.21 -0.42
CA VAL A 73 7.70 20.18 -0.29
C VAL A 73 7.74 21.25 -1.38
N LYS A 74 8.94 21.68 -1.81
CA LYS A 74 9.12 22.61 -2.93
C LYS A 74 8.57 22.01 -4.23
N GLU A 75 8.93 20.77 -4.55
CA GLU A 75 8.43 20.06 -5.73
C GLU A 75 6.91 19.81 -5.68
N VAL A 76 6.38 19.50 -4.49
CA VAL A 76 4.92 19.40 -4.30
C VAL A 76 4.23 20.72 -4.63
N LYS A 77 4.75 21.86 -4.16
CA LYS A 77 4.21 23.20 -4.43
C LYS A 77 4.36 23.60 -5.90
N ALA A 78 5.45 23.20 -6.54
CA ALA A 78 5.70 23.45 -7.97
C ALA A 78 4.75 22.68 -8.90
N GLY A 79 4.02 21.68 -8.37
CA GLY A 79 3.10 20.89 -9.17
C GLY A 79 3.78 19.74 -9.92
N THR A 80 5.00 19.36 -9.55
CA THR A 80 5.76 18.27 -10.18
C THR A 80 4.95 16.99 -10.23
N LYS A 81 4.89 16.33 -11.39
CA LYS A 81 4.01 15.21 -11.68
C LYS A 81 4.33 13.95 -10.86
N ALA A 82 5.62 13.63 -10.73
CA ALA A 82 6.09 12.50 -9.95
C ALA A 82 7.27 12.92 -9.09
N ILE A 83 7.21 12.60 -7.79
CA ILE A 83 8.24 12.95 -6.82
C ILE A 83 8.51 11.73 -5.98
N ILE A 84 9.78 11.34 -5.91
CA ILE A 84 10.26 10.24 -5.10
C ILE A 84 11.01 10.83 -3.91
N PHE A 85 10.59 10.47 -2.70
CA PHE A 85 11.27 10.83 -1.48
C PHE A 85 12.06 9.64 -0.93
N VAL A 86 13.38 9.77 -0.92
CA VAL A 86 14.29 8.78 -0.35
C VAL A 86 14.54 9.14 1.12
N ALA A 87 14.07 8.29 2.00
CA ALA A 87 14.13 8.52 3.44
C ALA A 87 15.54 8.35 4.02
N SER A 88 15.80 9.04 5.13
CA SER A 88 17.00 8.81 5.94
C SER A 88 17.06 7.37 6.45
N SER A 89 18.27 6.83 6.55
CA SER A 89 18.52 5.53 7.22
C SER A 89 18.38 5.60 8.75
N ARG A 90 18.40 6.81 9.33
CA ARG A 90 18.28 7.02 10.78
C ARG A 90 16.81 7.00 11.21
N ASP A 91 16.43 6.07 12.09
CA ASP A 91 15.03 5.81 12.46
C ASP A 91 14.26 7.04 12.99
N ALA A 92 14.89 7.85 13.83
CA ALA A 92 14.24 9.04 14.38
C ALA A 92 13.92 10.07 13.29
N GLU A 93 14.89 10.34 12.41
CA GLU A 93 14.74 11.26 11.28
C GLU A 93 13.74 10.71 10.25
N LYS A 94 13.82 9.41 9.96
CA LYS A 94 12.89 8.72 9.06
C LYS A 94 11.43 8.92 9.49
N LYS A 95 11.12 8.76 10.78
CA LYS A 95 9.76 8.94 11.31
C LYS A 95 9.26 10.39 11.19
N GLU A 96 10.14 11.36 11.47
CA GLU A 96 9.81 12.78 11.29
C GLU A 96 9.58 13.13 9.82
N GLN A 97 10.48 12.68 8.94
CA GLN A 97 10.34 12.84 7.49
C GLN A 97 9.05 12.23 6.98
N PHE A 98 8.65 11.05 7.49
CA PHE A 98 7.41 10.39 7.09
C PHE A 98 6.16 11.18 7.50
N GLU A 99 6.14 11.75 8.69
CA GLU A 99 5.04 12.63 9.12
C GLU A 99 4.92 13.84 8.18
N TRP A 100 6.03 14.49 7.79
CA TRP A 100 6.03 15.61 6.86
C TRP A 100 5.65 15.20 5.43
N PHE A 101 6.15 14.06 4.95
CA PHE A 101 5.73 13.48 3.67
C PHE A 101 4.21 13.30 3.60
N CYS A 102 3.63 12.72 4.63
CA CYS A 102 2.18 12.51 4.72
C CYS A 102 1.40 13.83 4.79
N ARG A 103 1.90 14.84 5.49
CA ARG A 103 1.30 16.20 5.52
C ARG A 103 1.29 16.83 4.14
N ALA A 104 2.39 16.75 3.41
CA ALA A 104 2.47 17.28 2.04
C ALA A 104 1.55 16.51 1.08
N ALA A 105 1.48 15.18 1.20
CA ALA A 105 0.56 14.35 0.44
C ALA A 105 -0.91 14.72 0.68
N TRP A 106 -1.29 15.02 1.92
CA TRP A 106 -2.65 15.49 2.25
C TRP A 106 -3.02 16.81 1.54
N LEU A 107 -2.04 17.65 1.27
CA LEU A 107 -2.22 18.93 0.56
C LEU A 107 -2.19 18.79 -0.97
N THR A 108 -2.13 17.55 -1.49
CA THR A 108 -2.06 17.24 -2.93
C THR A 108 -3.29 16.44 -3.37
N PRO A 109 -4.47 17.06 -3.52
CA PRO A 109 -5.69 16.36 -3.88
C PRO A 109 -5.57 15.58 -5.20
N GLY A 110 -6.17 14.40 -5.28
CA GLY A 110 -6.16 13.54 -6.48
C GLY A 110 -4.85 12.79 -6.71
N ALA A 111 -3.85 12.93 -5.84
CA ALA A 111 -2.57 12.24 -6.00
C ALA A 111 -2.66 10.74 -5.66
N HIS A 112 -1.79 9.97 -6.32
CA HIS A 112 -1.39 8.65 -5.85
C HIS A 112 -0.26 8.81 -4.83
N VAL A 113 -0.44 8.22 -3.66
CA VAL A 113 0.53 8.24 -2.55
C VAL A 113 0.96 6.80 -2.29
N LEU A 114 2.17 6.48 -2.71
CA LEU A 114 2.77 5.16 -2.52
C LEU A 114 3.76 5.22 -1.36
N VAL A 115 3.65 4.27 -0.45
CA VAL A 115 4.54 4.13 0.71
C VAL A 115 5.12 2.73 0.71
N GLU A 116 6.40 2.63 0.34
CA GLU A 116 7.18 1.40 0.48
C GLU A 116 7.62 1.21 1.93
N GLU A 117 7.79 -0.04 2.33
CA GLU A 117 8.23 -0.51 3.65
C GLU A 117 7.48 0.17 4.81
N LEU A 118 6.13 0.20 4.72
CA LEU A 118 5.27 0.84 5.71
C LEU A 118 5.49 0.34 7.15
N SER A 119 5.95 -0.90 7.30
CA SER A 119 6.31 -1.49 8.60
C SER A 119 7.52 -0.84 9.28
N GLU A 120 8.33 -0.04 8.57
CA GLU A 120 9.46 0.69 9.16
C GLU A 120 9.05 2.02 9.81
N VAL A 121 7.92 2.58 9.39
CA VAL A 121 7.44 3.91 9.82
C VAL A 121 6.14 3.85 10.62
N THR A 122 5.59 2.65 10.82
CA THR A 122 4.41 2.40 11.65
C THR A 122 4.66 1.21 12.59
N LEU A 123 3.78 1.03 13.56
CA LEU A 123 3.74 -0.13 14.47
C LEU A 123 2.32 -0.69 14.51
N PRO A 124 2.10 -1.92 15.00
CA PRO A 124 0.78 -2.55 15.04
C PRO A 124 -0.32 -1.75 15.73
N SER A 125 0.06 -0.95 16.73
CA SER A 125 -0.86 -0.11 17.52
C SER A 125 -0.60 1.40 17.36
N TRP A 126 0.36 1.79 16.53
CA TRP A 126 0.74 3.19 16.37
C TRP A 126 1.11 3.52 14.93
N ALA A 127 0.70 4.71 14.51
CA ALA A 127 1.15 5.32 13.26
C ALA A 127 1.19 6.85 13.40
N PRO A 128 2.01 7.56 12.63
CA PRO A 128 2.04 9.02 12.64
C PRO A 128 0.65 9.62 12.35
N PRO A 129 0.28 10.75 13.00
CA PRO A 129 -1.04 11.36 12.84
C PRO A 129 -1.40 11.69 11.39
N ALA A 130 -0.43 12.17 10.60
CA ALA A 130 -0.67 12.49 9.20
C ALA A 130 -0.94 11.22 8.35
N TRP A 131 -0.24 10.11 8.62
CA TRP A 131 -0.54 8.83 7.99
C TRP A 131 -1.94 8.32 8.34
N LYS A 132 -2.32 8.37 9.62
CA LYS A 132 -3.69 8.00 10.04
C LYS A 132 -4.72 8.81 9.26
N LYS A 133 -4.50 10.10 9.08
CA LYS A 133 -5.38 10.97 8.30
C LYS A 133 -5.46 10.56 6.84
N LEU A 134 -4.33 10.25 6.19
CA LEU A 134 -4.30 9.76 4.82
C LEU A 134 -5.07 8.45 4.66
N SER A 135 -4.78 7.47 5.51
CA SER A 135 -5.35 6.11 5.43
C SER A 135 -6.81 6.00 5.87
N THR A 136 -7.38 7.04 6.51
CA THR A 136 -8.79 7.05 6.93
C THR A 136 -9.64 8.04 6.14
N ALA A 137 -9.11 9.21 5.86
CA ALA A 137 -9.86 10.34 5.29
C ALA A 137 -9.37 10.76 3.88
N GLY A 138 -8.32 10.13 3.33
CA GLY A 138 -7.75 10.46 2.01
C GLY A 138 -8.77 10.47 0.88
N ARG A 139 -9.82 9.63 0.98
CA ARG A 139 -10.94 9.62 0.03
C ARG A 139 -11.61 10.97 -0.16
N HIS A 140 -11.70 11.81 0.88
CA HIS A 140 -12.31 13.14 0.80
C HIS A 140 -11.46 14.13 -0.01
N LYS A 141 -10.20 13.78 -0.24
CA LYS A 141 -9.26 14.50 -1.11
C LYS A 141 -9.07 13.82 -2.46
N GLY A 142 -9.79 12.73 -2.74
CA GLY A 142 -9.62 11.94 -3.96
C GLY A 142 -8.26 11.23 -4.04
N LEU A 143 -7.58 11.01 -2.90
CA LEU A 143 -6.29 10.33 -2.87
C LEU A 143 -6.45 8.84 -3.14
N THR A 144 -5.49 8.28 -3.86
CA THR A 144 -5.21 6.85 -3.92
C THR A 144 -4.03 6.57 -3.01
N VAL A 145 -4.24 5.82 -1.94
CA VAL A 145 -3.20 5.51 -0.94
C VAL A 145 -2.80 4.05 -1.06
N ILE A 146 -1.51 3.81 -1.29
CA ILE A 146 -0.94 2.48 -1.48
C ILE A 146 0.11 2.27 -0.40
N GLY A 147 -0.11 1.31 0.49
CA GLY A 147 0.86 0.92 1.51
C GLY A 147 1.42 -0.47 1.20
N VAL A 148 2.74 -0.57 1.18
CA VAL A 148 3.48 -1.79 0.85
C VAL A 148 4.23 -2.27 2.08
N ALA A 149 4.24 -3.57 2.33
CA ALA A 149 5.01 -4.14 3.43
C ALA A 149 5.41 -5.60 3.17
N GLN A 150 6.56 -5.95 3.71
CA GLN A 150 7.04 -7.33 3.79
C GLN A 150 6.67 -7.98 5.14
N ARG A 151 6.51 -7.17 6.20
CA ARG A 151 6.29 -7.60 7.58
C ARG A 151 4.95 -7.06 8.13
N PRO A 152 3.81 -7.59 7.64
CA PRO A 152 2.49 -7.07 8.04
C PRO A 152 2.16 -7.23 9.53
N ALA A 153 2.82 -8.11 10.25
CA ALA A 153 2.68 -8.20 11.71
C ALA A 153 3.21 -6.94 12.43
N ASN A 154 4.13 -6.21 11.81
CA ASN A 154 4.75 -5.01 12.37
C ASN A 154 4.14 -3.69 11.88
N MET A 155 3.12 -3.73 11.02
CA MET A 155 2.53 -2.51 10.46
C MET A 155 1.21 -2.12 11.14
N ASP A 156 0.77 -0.89 10.89
CA ASP A 156 -0.49 -0.33 11.41
C ASP A 156 -1.71 -1.19 11.04
N LYS A 157 -2.35 -1.78 12.06
CA LYS A 157 -3.55 -2.60 11.88
C LYS A 157 -4.76 -1.80 11.40
N ASN A 158 -4.84 -0.52 11.73
CA ASN A 158 -5.93 0.34 11.27
C ASN A 158 -5.84 0.57 9.76
N PHE A 159 -4.62 0.73 9.21
CA PHE A 159 -4.43 0.78 7.77
C PHE A 159 -4.94 -0.49 7.09
N LEU A 160 -4.52 -1.67 7.57
CA LEU A 160 -4.99 -2.96 7.03
C LEU A 160 -6.52 -3.09 7.08
N GLY A 161 -7.14 -2.64 8.17
CA GLY A 161 -8.59 -2.61 8.34
C GLY A 161 -9.30 -1.67 7.36
N ASN A 162 -8.70 -0.54 7.05
CA ASN A 162 -9.23 0.49 6.16
C ASN A 162 -8.98 0.24 4.68
N CYS A 163 -8.09 -0.70 4.31
CA CYS A 163 -7.86 -1.04 2.92
C CYS A 163 -9.17 -1.45 2.22
N THR A 164 -9.45 -0.80 1.09
CA THR A 164 -10.54 -1.21 0.19
C THR A 164 -10.19 -2.49 -0.52
N GLU A 165 -8.94 -2.62 -0.92
CA GLU A 165 -8.39 -3.81 -1.58
C GLU A 165 -7.06 -4.19 -0.93
N ILE A 166 -6.80 -5.48 -0.84
CA ILE A 166 -5.49 -6.00 -0.40
C ILE A 166 -5.06 -7.09 -1.36
N ARG A 167 -3.82 -7.00 -1.86
CA ARG A 167 -3.16 -8.09 -2.56
C ARG A 167 -2.05 -8.62 -1.66
N CYS A 168 -2.14 -9.92 -1.31
CA CYS A 168 -1.19 -10.61 -0.47
C CYS A 168 -0.52 -11.73 -1.25
N TYR A 169 0.79 -11.62 -1.39
CA TYR A 169 1.68 -12.61 -1.97
C TYR A 169 2.23 -13.56 -0.90
N GLY A 170 3.09 -14.48 -1.29
CA GLY A 170 3.75 -15.37 -0.37
C GLY A 170 4.53 -14.65 0.72
N LEU A 171 4.51 -15.22 1.91
CA LEU A 171 5.17 -14.72 3.12
C LEU A 171 6.11 -15.79 3.67
N ASN A 172 7.24 -15.37 4.24
CA ASN A 172 8.27 -16.29 4.73
C ASN A 172 8.18 -16.54 6.25
N TRP A 173 7.34 -15.79 6.97
CA TRP A 173 7.27 -15.87 8.42
C TRP A 173 5.84 -16.09 8.90
N GLU A 174 5.68 -17.08 9.77
CA GLU A 174 4.36 -17.55 10.20
C GLU A 174 3.52 -16.47 10.90
N PRO A 175 4.03 -15.62 11.80
CA PRO A 175 3.26 -14.52 12.39
C PRO A 175 2.71 -13.55 11.36
N ASP A 176 3.47 -13.21 10.31
CA ASP A 176 3.00 -12.37 9.20
C ASP A 176 1.86 -13.07 8.43
N ALA A 177 2.04 -14.36 8.15
CA ALA A 177 1.05 -15.18 7.47
C ALA A 177 -0.25 -15.31 8.29
N LYS A 178 -0.16 -15.47 9.62
CA LYS A 178 -1.32 -15.52 10.51
C LYS A 178 -2.10 -14.20 10.50
N VAL A 179 -1.41 -13.06 10.58
CA VAL A 179 -2.05 -11.74 10.50
C VAL A 179 -2.78 -11.60 9.17
N MET A 180 -2.11 -11.90 8.05
CA MET A 180 -2.72 -11.73 6.74
C MET A 180 -3.84 -12.72 6.46
N ALA A 181 -3.71 -13.97 6.88
CA ALA A 181 -4.79 -14.95 6.77
C ALA A 181 -6.08 -14.47 7.49
N SER A 182 -5.93 -13.87 8.67
CA SER A 182 -7.05 -13.28 9.41
C SER A 182 -7.63 -12.05 8.70
N VAL A 183 -6.78 -11.10 8.26
CA VAL A 183 -7.21 -9.88 7.55
C VAL A 183 -7.91 -10.21 6.24
N MET A 184 -7.39 -11.20 5.50
CA MET A 184 -7.96 -11.68 4.24
C MET A 184 -9.16 -12.60 4.44
N ARG A 185 -9.40 -13.10 5.66
CA ARG A 185 -10.44 -14.09 5.97
C ARG A 185 -10.32 -15.35 5.11
N LEU A 186 -9.09 -15.86 4.96
CA LEU A 186 -8.85 -17.06 4.19
C LEU A 186 -9.50 -18.27 4.88
N PRO A 187 -10.20 -19.15 4.15
CA PRO A 187 -10.76 -20.38 4.70
C PRO A 187 -9.70 -21.45 4.91
N THR A 188 -9.97 -22.40 5.76
CA THR A 188 -9.26 -23.69 5.73
C THR A 188 -9.65 -24.42 4.46
N VAL A 189 -8.68 -24.94 3.73
CA VAL A 189 -8.91 -25.77 2.54
C VAL A 189 -8.43 -27.19 2.78
N TYR A 190 -8.95 -28.16 2.01
CA TYR A 190 -8.50 -29.54 2.08
C TYR A 190 -7.69 -29.87 0.83
N VAL A 191 -6.47 -30.31 1.03
CA VAL A 191 -5.57 -30.74 -0.04
C VAL A 191 -5.31 -32.25 0.06
N THR A 192 -5.13 -32.90 -1.09
CA THR A 192 -4.78 -34.33 -1.10
C THR A 192 -3.31 -34.51 -0.74
N ASP A 193 -3.05 -35.21 0.36
CA ASP A 193 -1.68 -35.59 0.71
C ASP A 193 -1.07 -36.49 -0.38
N PRO A 194 0.08 -36.12 -0.93
CA PRO A 194 0.71 -36.88 -2.00
C PRO A 194 1.07 -38.32 -1.61
N LYS A 195 1.36 -38.57 -0.34
CA LYS A 195 1.77 -39.89 0.19
C LYS A 195 0.57 -40.74 0.56
N SER A 196 -0.30 -40.24 1.43
CA SER A 196 -1.43 -41.01 1.95
C SER A 196 -2.66 -41.01 1.02
N LYS A 197 -2.69 -40.11 0.01
CA LYS A 197 -3.85 -39.88 -0.88
C LYS A 197 -5.14 -39.47 -0.14
N LYS A 198 -5.03 -39.09 1.14
CA LYS A 198 -6.15 -38.62 1.94
C LYS A 198 -6.25 -37.11 1.98
N PRO A 199 -7.45 -36.54 2.15
CA PRO A 199 -7.60 -35.12 2.35
C PRO A 199 -7.00 -34.70 3.70
N VAL A 200 -6.14 -33.70 3.68
CA VAL A 200 -5.53 -33.07 4.86
C VAL A 200 -5.91 -31.61 4.90
N ALA A 201 -6.30 -31.11 6.07
CA ALA A 201 -6.64 -29.72 6.27
C ALA A 201 -5.37 -28.83 6.19
N GLN A 202 -5.36 -27.90 5.24
CA GLN A 202 -4.37 -26.85 5.15
C GLN A 202 -4.91 -25.60 5.83
N LYS A 203 -4.22 -25.12 6.87
CA LYS A 203 -4.64 -23.93 7.62
C LYS A 203 -4.51 -22.66 6.77
N PRO A 204 -5.32 -21.62 7.05
CA PRO A 204 -5.31 -20.38 6.27
C PRO A 204 -3.93 -19.75 6.08
N HIS A 205 -3.10 -19.67 7.12
CA HIS A 205 -1.77 -19.09 7.05
C HIS A 205 -0.76 -19.96 6.28
N GLU A 206 -0.93 -21.29 6.30
CA GLU A 206 -0.07 -22.21 5.54
C GLU A 206 -0.20 -21.98 4.03
N GLN A 207 -1.38 -21.59 3.55
CA GLN A 207 -1.59 -21.22 2.15
C GLN A 207 -0.69 -20.05 1.74
N LEU A 208 -0.51 -19.04 2.62
CA LEU A 208 0.35 -17.89 2.35
C LEU A 208 1.84 -18.21 2.42
N LEU A 209 2.24 -19.14 3.30
CA LEU A 209 3.62 -19.59 3.42
C LEU A 209 4.06 -20.44 2.20
N MET A 210 3.12 -21.05 1.51
CA MET A 210 3.37 -21.96 0.39
C MET A 210 3.15 -21.30 -0.99
N LEU A 211 2.72 -20.04 -1.05
CA LEU A 211 2.50 -19.36 -2.33
C LEU A 211 3.81 -19.19 -3.10
N PRO A 212 3.88 -19.68 -4.35
CA PRO A 212 5.01 -19.40 -5.24
C PRO A 212 5.11 -17.92 -5.63
N PRO A 213 6.25 -17.47 -6.17
CA PRO A 213 6.39 -16.14 -6.73
C PRO A 213 5.29 -15.81 -7.75
N LEU A 214 4.88 -14.55 -7.81
CA LEU A 214 3.83 -13.98 -8.66
C LEU A 214 2.41 -14.45 -8.33
N GLN A 215 2.22 -15.45 -7.49
CA GLN A 215 0.90 -15.89 -7.04
C GLN A 215 0.43 -15.08 -5.84
N PHE A 216 -0.88 -14.82 -5.76
CA PHE A 216 -1.45 -13.96 -4.74
C PHE A 216 -2.87 -14.35 -4.39
N PHE A 217 -3.29 -13.95 -3.18
CA PHE A 217 -4.69 -13.75 -2.84
C PHE A 217 -5.03 -12.26 -2.91
N HIS A 218 -6.18 -11.94 -3.50
CA HIS A 218 -6.68 -10.56 -3.62
C HIS A 218 -8.03 -10.43 -2.95
N ARG A 219 -8.12 -9.55 -1.95
CA ARG A 219 -9.37 -9.17 -1.30
C ARG A 219 -9.96 -7.96 -2.03
N ASN A 220 -11.12 -8.16 -2.61
CA ASN A 220 -11.87 -7.14 -3.33
C ASN A 220 -12.59 -6.16 -2.37
N PRO A 221 -13.15 -5.04 -2.88
CA PRO A 221 -13.93 -4.08 -2.07
C PRO A 221 -15.16 -4.70 -1.39
N ASP A 222 -15.80 -5.70 -1.99
CA ASP A 222 -16.92 -6.46 -1.45
C ASP A 222 -16.52 -7.50 -0.40
N LYS A 223 -15.22 -7.54 -0.06
CA LYS A 223 -14.57 -8.50 0.86
C LYS A 223 -14.47 -9.93 0.34
N SER A 224 -14.89 -10.21 -0.89
CA SER A 224 -14.58 -11.48 -1.53
C SER A 224 -13.07 -11.62 -1.76
N VAL A 225 -12.58 -12.85 -1.72
CA VAL A 225 -11.15 -13.14 -1.94
C VAL A 225 -11.01 -14.05 -3.15
N ARG A 226 -10.13 -13.67 -4.07
CA ARG A 226 -9.76 -14.48 -5.22
C ARG A 226 -8.27 -14.82 -5.21
N TYR A 227 -7.95 -15.97 -5.71
CA TYR A 227 -6.59 -16.34 -6.07
C TYR A 227 -6.25 -15.85 -7.48
N GLY A 228 -4.99 -15.54 -7.73
CA GLY A 228 -4.52 -15.10 -9.04
C GLY A 228 -3.01 -15.22 -9.21
N VAL A 229 -2.57 -14.97 -10.44
CA VAL A 229 -1.16 -14.98 -10.83
C VAL A 229 -0.86 -13.68 -11.60
N ASN A 230 0.17 -12.95 -11.19
CA ASN A 230 0.65 -11.79 -11.94
C ASN A 230 1.37 -12.21 -13.21
N LYS A 231 1.29 -11.33 -14.21
CA LYS A 231 2.28 -11.36 -15.30
C LYS A 231 3.60 -10.79 -14.79
N PRO A 232 4.75 -11.33 -15.19
CA PRO A 232 6.04 -10.68 -14.99
C PRO A 232 6.02 -9.27 -15.62
N LEU A 233 6.84 -8.35 -15.09
CA LEU A 233 7.11 -7.04 -15.72
C LEU A 233 7.92 -7.24 -16.98
#